data_142ba7d5389c159ff72d91739e59fc37
#
_entry.id   142ba7d5389c159ff72d91739e59fc37
#
_cell.length_a   1.000
_cell.length_b   1.000
_cell.length_c   1.000
_cell.angle_alpha   90.00
_cell.angle_beta   90.00
_cell.angle_gamma   90.00
#
_symmetry.space_group_name_H-M   'P 1'
#
loop_
_entity.id
_entity.type
_entity.pdbx_description
1 polymer ?
#
loop_
_entity_poly.entity_id
_entity_poly.type
_entity_poly.pdbx_seq_one_letter_code
_entity_poly.pdbx_strand_id
1 'polypeptide(L)'
;MDTVFARGFAAHRDGRLTEAERDYQAALAAEPSHVDALHLLGVLRHQQGQHAEAAELVRRAVDLRPADAGLQLNLGNALKALGRIDDAIERFRNALHLEPGFSLAQYNLGNAYAAAGRHEDAADAFEKALRLQPLDAATWNNFGNALLGMRRYEEGAKAFHRALQIRPGHAGAHNNLGMALNSLGDTHGAIEQFRAAIAVEPNYVAAHFNLGNLLDAVGQSHEAVPVLQKVLRMQPQFAPAHFGLGHALAAIGSHETALPQFERAVGLDPKYGVAWLGLGNAQLALGAHKPALRAFDQALRLDPGLVAANLNRALTLLALGDYTRGLPAYEWRLRTPGSIALPSRPKWNGEPLPRQTLQIRAEQGFGDTLQFVRFVPFAAKLVGQIVLEVQPELVALLEPAAHAAGVLLKSTAHGSANAAPLADADAFSPLLSLPLALGVSSVDKVPSRTPYLVVPAAYRKKWRGSLGGQSKRKLGIAWSGRIQPGETRSAPLGILEPLFRLEGIDWIVLQPTLTDEERALLDIHPRARFIQRLEGKLDDFADTAAIVDRLDGVVSVDTAVAHLTGALGKPLWLMLPFAADWRWGIDTASTPWYPKARLFRQPKPGAWDDVVQRVAGGIGAS
;
A
#
# COMPACT_ATOMS: atom_id res chain seq x y z
N MET A 1 33.92 9.25 -61.83
CA MET A 1 32.88 8.80 -60.85
C MET A 1 33.45 8.65 -59.45
N ASP A 2 34.56 7.97 -59.28
CA ASP A 2 35.24 7.85 -57.98
C ASP A 2 35.56 9.15 -57.27
N THR A 3 35.79 10.26 -58.05
CA THR A 3 36.11 11.58 -57.49
C THR A 3 34.92 12.27 -56.77
N VAL A 4 33.67 12.09 -57.26
CA VAL A 4 32.46 12.67 -56.63
C VAL A 4 32.13 11.92 -55.35
N PHE A 5 32.14 10.60 -55.42
CA PHE A 5 31.94 9.75 -54.24
C PHE A 5 33.01 9.99 -53.16
N ALA A 6 34.31 10.03 -53.56
CA ALA A 6 35.42 10.29 -52.66
C ALA A 6 35.31 11.68 -51.98
N ARG A 7 34.83 12.71 -52.70
CA ARG A 7 34.57 14.03 -52.14
C ARG A 7 33.42 13.97 -51.12
N GLY A 8 32.31 13.30 -51.45
CA GLY A 8 31.20 13.08 -50.53
C GLY A 8 31.62 12.32 -49.27
N PHE A 9 32.45 11.30 -49.41
CA PHE A 9 32.99 10.55 -48.26
C PHE A 9 33.87 11.45 -47.36
N ALA A 10 34.74 12.26 -47.95
CA ALA A 10 35.54 13.25 -47.21
C ALA A 10 34.67 14.24 -46.48
N ALA A 11 33.64 14.80 -47.15
CA ALA A 11 32.68 15.72 -46.53
C ALA A 11 31.94 15.08 -45.37
N HIS A 12 31.52 13.81 -45.50
CA HIS A 12 30.84 13.05 -44.43
C HIS A 12 31.75 12.86 -43.21
N ARG A 13 33.00 12.48 -43.43
CA ARG A 13 34.00 12.34 -42.37
C ARG A 13 34.27 13.67 -41.63
N ASP A 14 34.26 14.76 -42.35
CA ASP A 14 34.49 16.11 -41.84
C ASP A 14 33.22 16.73 -41.20
N GLY A 15 32.10 15.99 -41.13
CA GLY A 15 30.82 16.45 -40.56
C GLY A 15 30.01 17.41 -41.47
N ARG A 16 30.42 17.62 -42.72
CA ARG A 16 29.74 18.46 -43.72
C ARG A 16 28.63 17.66 -44.42
N LEU A 17 27.60 17.30 -43.64
CA LEU A 17 26.59 16.29 -44.01
C LEU A 17 25.77 16.70 -45.26
N THR A 18 25.46 17.98 -45.46
CA THR A 18 24.73 18.47 -46.65
C THR A 18 25.55 18.30 -47.95
N GLU A 19 26.85 18.55 -47.86
CA GLU A 19 27.75 18.36 -49.04
C GLU A 19 27.90 16.84 -49.34
N ALA A 20 28.05 16.03 -48.30
CA ALA A 20 28.12 14.58 -48.42
C ALA A 20 26.85 14.02 -49.09
N GLU A 21 25.68 14.46 -48.64
CA GLU A 21 24.40 14.05 -49.21
C GLU A 21 24.31 14.36 -50.71
N ARG A 22 24.59 15.60 -51.07
CA ARG A 22 24.57 16.05 -52.47
C ARG A 22 25.51 15.19 -53.34
N ASP A 23 26.72 14.94 -52.85
CA ASP A 23 27.72 14.21 -53.63
C ASP A 23 27.37 12.73 -53.72
N TYR A 24 26.81 12.10 -52.68
CA TYR A 24 26.28 10.70 -52.75
C TYR A 24 25.09 10.60 -53.72
N GLN A 25 24.18 11.56 -53.73
CA GLN A 25 23.06 11.60 -54.65
C GLN A 25 23.57 11.78 -56.11
N ALA A 26 24.56 12.62 -56.32
CA ALA A 26 25.17 12.79 -57.63
C ALA A 26 25.89 11.51 -58.11
N ALA A 27 26.57 10.80 -57.23
CA ALA A 27 27.15 9.47 -57.55
C ALA A 27 26.07 8.46 -57.93
N LEU A 28 24.95 8.42 -57.22
CA LEU A 28 23.81 7.53 -57.50
C LEU A 28 23.04 7.93 -58.76
N ALA A 29 23.00 9.21 -59.12
CA ALA A 29 22.42 9.69 -60.37
C ALA A 29 23.26 9.22 -61.59
N ALA A 30 24.58 9.15 -61.42
CA ALA A 30 25.48 8.64 -62.46
C ALA A 30 25.54 7.12 -62.50
N GLU A 31 25.46 6.44 -61.35
CA GLU A 31 25.48 4.99 -61.20
C GLU A 31 24.50 4.56 -60.10
N PRO A 32 23.24 4.22 -60.46
CA PRO A 32 22.23 3.81 -59.50
C PRO A 32 22.54 2.56 -58.67
N SER A 33 23.49 1.77 -59.11
CA SER A 33 24.01 0.54 -58.46
C SER A 33 25.28 0.75 -57.65
N HIS A 34 25.75 1.98 -57.45
CA HIS A 34 26.96 2.24 -56.68
C HIS A 34 26.74 1.92 -55.19
N VAL A 35 27.18 0.72 -54.78
CA VAL A 35 26.90 0.10 -53.46
C VAL A 35 27.31 1.00 -52.31
N ASP A 36 28.52 1.58 -52.36
CA ASP A 36 29.07 2.37 -51.25
C ASP A 36 28.35 3.72 -51.13
N ALA A 37 27.88 4.29 -52.25
CA ALA A 37 27.04 5.50 -52.21
C ALA A 37 25.64 5.24 -51.64
N LEU A 38 24.99 4.12 -52.03
CA LEU A 38 23.74 3.64 -51.43
C LEU A 38 23.89 3.45 -49.93
N HIS A 39 24.94 2.77 -49.51
CA HIS A 39 25.24 2.48 -48.14
C HIS A 39 25.42 3.76 -47.32
N LEU A 40 26.34 4.63 -47.70
CA LEU A 40 26.69 5.81 -46.94
C LEU A 40 25.59 6.88 -46.95
N LEU A 41 24.83 7.00 -48.03
CA LEU A 41 23.62 7.82 -48.04
C LEU A 41 22.56 7.25 -47.09
N GLY A 42 22.39 5.92 -47.05
CA GLY A 42 21.51 5.25 -46.09
C GLY A 42 21.92 5.50 -44.63
N VAL A 43 23.23 5.40 -44.32
CA VAL A 43 23.76 5.75 -42.99
C VAL A 43 23.48 7.21 -42.65
N LEU A 44 23.68 8.12 -43.59
CA LEU A 44 23.37 9.55 -43.39
C LEU A 44 21.88 9.78 -43.14
N ARG A 45 20.97 9.15 -43.88
CA ARG A 45 19.52 9.20 -43.67
C ARG A 45 19.16 8.66 -42.29
N HIS A 46 19.78 7.58 -41.86
CA HIS A 46 19.58 7.04 -40.53
C HIS A 46 19.96 8.04 -39.40
N GLN A 47 21.11 8.68 -39.54
CA GLN A 47 21.56 9.75 -38.63
C GLN A 47 20.61 10.97 -38.60
N GLN A 48 19.96 11.29 -39.71
CA GLN A 48 18.97 12.34 -39.84
C GLN A 48 17.56 11.94 -39.33
N GLY A 49 17.39 10.71 -38.83
CA GLY A 49 16.10 10.17 -38.37
C GLY A 49 15.17 9.67 -39.50
N GLN A 50 15.63 9.70 -40.74
CA GLN A 50 14.88 9.24 -41.94
C GLN A 50 15.03 7.72 -42.14
N HIS A 51 14.60 6.95 -41.12
CA HIS A 51 14.88 5.53 -41.02
C HIS A 51 14.25 4.68 -42.13
N ALA A 52 13.11 5.09 -42.70
CA ALA A 52 12.49 4.37 -43.81
C ALA A 52 13.30 4.47 -45.09
N GLU A 53 13.75 5.68 -45.44
CA GLU A 53 14.63 5.90 -46.61
C GLU A 53 15.98 5.22 -46.41
N ALA A 54 16.55 5.30 -45.18
CA ALA A 54 17.77 4.60 -44.80
C ALA A 54 17.67 3.08 -45.06
N ALA A 55 16.57 2.47 -44.56
CA ALA A 55 16.36 1.03 -44.73
C ALA A 55 16.26 0.64 -46.24
N GLU A 56 15.59 1.44 -47.06
CA GLU A 56 15.45 1.17 -48.49
C GLU A 56 16.79 1.30 -49.22
N LEU A 57 17.57 2.36 -48.96
CA LEU A 57 18.89 2.55 -49.57
C LEU A 57 19.85 1.44 -49.18
N VAL A 58 19.94 1.10 -47.90
CA VAL A 58 20.85 0.03 -47.44
C VAL A 58 20.38 -1.33 -47.94
N ARG A 59 19.05 -1.60 -48.03
CA ARG A 59 18.51 -2.83 -48.62
C ARG A 59 18.99 -3.02 -50.06
N ARG A 60 18.92 -1.96 -50.87
CA ARG A 60 19.44 -1.98 -52.25
C ARG A 60 20.95 -2.27 -52.29
N ALA A 61 21.72 -1.70 -51.36
CA ALA A 61 23.14 -2.01 -51.23
C ALA A 61 23.37 -3.50 -50.87
N VAL A 62 22.55 -4.06 -49.92
CA VAL A 62 22.59 -5.48 -49.54
C VAL A 62 22.23 -6.38 -50.72
N ASP A 63 21.20 -6.03 -51.53
CA ASP A 63 20.82 -6.82 -52.70
C ASP A 63 21.96 -6.92 -53.74
N LEU A 64 22.78 -5.87 -53.86
CA LEU A 64 23.93 -5.83 -54.73
C LEU A 64 25.18 -6.50 -54.16
N ARG A 65 25.34 -6.48 -52.81
CA ARG A 65 26.52 -7.07 -52.12
C ARG A 65 26.03 -7.80 -50.86
N PRO A 66 25.36 -8.96 -51.00
CA PRO A 66 24.72 -9.64 -49.86
C PRO A 66 25.70 -10.20 -48.83
N ALA A 67 26.94 -10.44 -49.22
CA ALA A 67 28.00 -10.97 -48.36
C ALA A 67 28.82 -9.90 -47.60
N ASP A 68 28.24 -8.71 -47.40
CA ASP A 68 28.87 -7.64 -46.64
C ASP A 68 28.21 -7.53 -45.25
N ALA A 69 28.97 -7.88 -44.20
CA ALA A 69 28.49 -7.86 -42.82
C ALA A 69 28.12 -6.44 -42.33
N GLY A 70 28.84 -5.40 -42.79
CA GLY A 70 28.57 -4.01 -42.45
C GLY A 70 27.25 -3.50 -43.04
N LEU A 71 26.91 -3.89 -44.26
CA LEU A 71 25.62 -3.57 -44.88
C LEU A 71 24.47 -4.24 -44.13
N GLN A 72 24.61 -5.52 -43.76
CA GLN A 72 23.63 -6.25 -42.98
C GLN A 72 23.42 -5.59 -41.60
N LEU A 73 24.50 -5.18 -40.93
CA LEU A 73 24.45 -4.46 -39.65
C LEU A 73 23.65 -3.14 -39.78
N ASN A 74 23.98 -2.33 -40.81
CA ASN A 74 23.34 -1.01 -40.97
C ASN A 74 21.88 -1.12 -41.42
N LEU A 75 21.50 -2.13 -42.20
CA LEU A 75 20.11 -2.44 -42.48
C LEU A 75 19.37 -2.86 -41.20
N GLY A 76 19.98 -3.71 -40.36
CA GLY A 76 19.45 -4.09 -39.08
C GLY A 76 19.21 -2.90 -38.16
N ASN A 77 20.13 -1.93 -38.11
CA ASN A 77 20.00 -0.71 -37.33
C ASN A 77 18.81 0.15 -37.80
N ALA A 78 18.67 0.35 -39.11
CA ALA A 78 17.56 1.11 -39.68
C ALA A 78 16.21 0.42 -39.44
N LEU A 79 16.13 -0.91 -39.59
CA LEU A 79 14.92 -1.70 -39.30
C LEU A 79 14.55 -1.66 -37.82
N LYS A 80 15.51 -1.75 -36.91
CA LYS A 80 15.30 -1.61 -35.48
C LYS A 80 14.70 -0.24 -35.11
N ALA A 81 15.23 0.85 -35.70
CA ALA A 81 14.73 2.20 -35.52
C ALA A 81 13.28 2.38 -36.05
N LEU A 82 12.87 1.60 -37.04
CA LEU A 82 11.50 1.53 -37.56
C LEU A 82 10.56 0.67 -36.69
N GLY A 83 11.07 0.04 -35.61
CA GLY A 83 10.30 -0.89 -34.79
C GLY A 83 10.13 -2.29 -35.41
N ARG A 84 10.77 -2.57 -36.57
CA ARG A 84 10.77 -3.87 -37.26
C ARG A 84 11.80 -4.79 -36.62
N ILE A 85 11.55 -5.18 -35.37
CA ILE A 85 12.55 -5.81 -34.50
C ILE A 85 12.97 -7.19 -35.02
N ASP A 86 12.02 -8.03 -35.46
CA ASP A 86 12.32 -9.37 -35.94
C ASP A 86 13.16 -9.34 -37.25
N ASP A 87 12.83 -8.41 -38.14
CA ASP A 87 13.62 -8.20 -39.35
C ASP A 87 15.06 -7.73 -39.02
N ALA A 88 15.20 -6.85 -38.03
CA ALA A 88 16.52 -6.42 -37.56
C ALA A 88 17.33 -7.57 -36.96
N ILE A 89 16.71 -8.45 -36.17
CA ILE A 89 17.33 -9.65 -35.63
C ILE A 89 17.89 -10.53 -36.76
N GLU A 90 17.11 -10.74 -37.84
CA GLU A 90 17.55 -11.51 -38.99
C GLU A 90 18.78 -10.89 -39.64
N ARG A 91 18.78 -9.56 -39.84
CA ARG A 91 19.94 -8.87 -40.44
C ARG A 91 21.18 -8.95 -39.56
N PHE A 92 21.06 -8.78 -38.24
CA PHE A 92 22.19 -8.94 -37.33
C PHE A 92 22.74 -10.39 -37.31
N ARG A 93 21.86 -11.40 -37.39
CA ARG A 93 22.29 -12.80 -37.51
C ARG A 93 23.05 -13.04 -38.84
N ASN A 94 22.59 -12.45 -39.95
CA ASN A 94 23.26 -12.53 -41.21
C ASN A 94 24.66 -11.87 -41.17
N ALA A 95 24.76 -10.68 -40.52
CA ALA A 95 26.05 -10.04 -40.28
C ALA A 95 27.02 -10.96 -39.51
N LEU A 96 26.53 -11.63 -38.47
CA LEU A 96 27.32 -12.55 -37.65
C LEU A 96 27.64 -13.90 -38.34
N HIS A 97 26.79 -14.32 -39.28
CA HIS A 97 27.09 -15.48 -40.12
C HIS A 97 28.26 -15.17 -41.07
N LEU A 98 28.30 -13.95 -41.60
CA LEU A 98 29.36 -13.48 -42.46
C LEU A 98 30.67 -13.20 -41.70
N GLU A 99 30.54 -12.60 -40.52
CA GLU A 99 31.65 -12.21 -39.64
C GLU A 99 31.34 -12.58 -38.18
N PRO A 100 31.69 -13.81 -37.73
CA PRO A 100 31.38 -14.26 -36.36
C PRO A 100 32.01 -13.42 -35.24
N GLY A 101 33.11 -12.73 -35.53
CA GLY A 101 33.82 -11.83 -34.61
C GLY A 101 33.31 -10.40 -34.61
N PHE A 102 32.17 -10.10 -35.25
CA PHE A 102 31.66 -8.74 -35.35
C PHE A 102 30.95 -8.30 -34.04
N SER A 103 31.74 -7.82 -33.09
CA SER A 103 31.31 -7.44 -31.76
C SER A 103 30.10 -6.48 -31.76
N LEU A 104 30.13 -5.45 -32.64
CA LEU A 104 29.02 -4.47 -32.74
C LEU A 104 27.71 -5.12 -33.22
N ALA A 105 27.79 -6.09 -34.15
CA ALA A 105 26.62 -6.84 -34.59
C ALA A 105 26.06 -7.71 -33.44
N GLN A 106 26.92 -8.30 -32.63
CA GLN A 106 26.54 -9.09 -31.47
C GLN A 106 25.87 -8.23 -30.39
N TYR A 107 26.41 -7.04 -30.10
CA TYR A 107 25.82 -6.05 -29.20
C TYR A 107 24.45 -5.58 -29.70
N ASN A 108 24.33 -5.25 -31.00
CA ASN A 108 23.05 -4.80 -31.57
C ASN A 108 22.01 -5.92 -31.64
N LEU A 109 22.41 -7.16 -31.84
CA LEU A 109 21.54 -8.33 -31.72
C LEU A 109 21.00 -8.47 -30.30
N GLY A 110 21.84 -8.32 -29.26
CA GLY A 110 21.43 -8.31 -27.86
C GLY A 110 20.40 -7.21 -27.57
N ASN A 111 20.63 -6.00 -28.04
CA ASN A 111 19.69 -4.89 -27.92
C ASN A 111 18.37 -5.15 -28.66
N ALA A 112 18.38 -5.81 -29.81
CA ALA A 112 17.17 -6.16 -30.54
C ALA A 112 16.37 -7.24 -29.80
N TYR A 113 17.02 -8.26 -29.24
CA TYR A 113 16.36 -9.26 -28.40
C TYR A 113 15.79 -8.65 -27.13
N ALA A 114 16.51 -7.75 -26.47
CA ALA A 114 16.00 -7.05 -25.30
C ALA A 114 14.74 -6.22 -25.64
N ALA A 115 14.74 -5.51 -26.78
CA ALA A 115 13.58 -4.77 -27.27
C ALA A 115 12.38 -5.68 -27.63
N ALA A 116 12.64 -6.94 -28.02
CA ALA A 116 11.61 -7.96 -28.24
C ALA A 116 11.15 -8.66 -26.93
N GLY A 117 11.68 -8.28 -25.76
CA GLY A 117 11.41 -8.95 -24.48
C GLY A 117 12.07 -10.34 -24.34
N ARG A 118 12.94 -10.72 -25.28
CA ARG A 118 13.64 -12.02 -25.33
C ARG A 118 14.92 -11.93 -24.49
N HIS A 119 14.76 -11.86 -23.16
CA HIS A 119 15.85 -11.54 -22.25
C HIS A 119 16.97 -12.61 -22.22
N GLU A 120 16.62 -13.89 -22.39
CA GLU A 120 17.59 -14.98 -22.43
C GLU A 120 18.48 -14.88 -23.68
N ASP A 121 17.87 -14.72 -24.85
CA ASP A 121 18.60 -14.51 -26.11
C ASP A 121 19.47 -13.22 -26.07
N ALA A 122 18.95 -12.17 -25.42
CA ALA A 122 19.70 -10.93 -25.24
C ALA A 122 20.94 -11.15 -24.37
N ALA A 123 20.79 -11.86 -23.24
CA ALA A 123 21.93 -12.18 -22.37
C ALA A 123 23.00 -12.98 -23.09
N ASP A 124 22.62 -14.00 -23.84
CA ASP A 124 23.54 -14.80 -24.65
C ASP A 124 24.30 -13.95 -25.69
N ALA A 125 23.59 -13.03 -26.35
CA ALA A 125 24.20 -12.15 -27.33
C ALA A 125 25.18 -11.16 -26.67
N PHE A 126 24.82 -10.55 -25.54
CA PHE A 126 25.71 -9.67 -24.80
C PHE A 126 26.92 -10.42 -24.22
N GLU A 127 26.75 -11.64 -23.72
CA GLU A 127 27.87 -12.45 -23.25
C GLU A 127 28.88 -12.70 -24.38
N LYS A 128 28.42 -13.03 -25.61
CA LYS A 128 29.29 -13.18 -26.79
C LYS A 128 29.97 -11.86 -27.16
N ALA A 129 29.26 -10.73 -27.10
CA ALA A 129 29.86 -9.41 -27.33
C ALA A 129 30.94 -9.10 -26.28
N LEU A 130 30.73 -9.44 -25.02
CA LEU A 130 31.68 -9.23 -23.91
C LEU A 130 32.91 -10.15 -24.01
N ARG A 131 32.79 -11.35 -24.59
CA ARG A 131 33.95 -12.19 -24.90
C ARG A 131 34.86 -11.54 -25.94
N LEU A 132 34.29 -10.78 -26.88
CA LEU A 132 35.04 -10.05 -27.91
C LEU A 132 35.58 -8.71 -27.37
N GLN A 133 34.80 -8.01 -26.56
CA GLN A 133 35.13 -6.70 -25.97
C GLN A 133 34.84 -6.67 -24.45
N PRO A 134 35.72 -7.22 -23.62
CA PRO A 134 35.49 -7.37 -22.17
C PRO A 134 35.42 -6.04 -21.38
N LEU A 135 35.92 -4.95 -21.96
CA LEU A 135 36.01 -3.63 -21.33
C LEU A 135 34.95 -2.65 -21.83
N ASP A 136 33.86 -3.15 -22.43
CA ASP A 136 32.75 -2.28 -22.83
C ASP A 136 31.70 -2.16 -21.72
N ALA A 137 31.71 -1.02 -21.02
CA ALA A 137 30.80 -0.73 -19.92
C ALA A 137 29.31 -0.71 -20.36
N ALA A 138 29.02 -0.29 -21.60
CA ALA A 138 27.65 -0.24 -22.10
C ALA A 138 27.08 -1.66 -22.29
N THR A 139 27.89 -2.57 -22.85
CA THR A 139 27.48 -3.97 -22.98
C THR A 139 27.27 -4.65 -21.62
N TRP A 140 28.17 -4.40 -20.63
CA TRP A 140 27.99 -4.92 -19.28
C TRP A 140 26.69 -4.41 -18.64
N ASN A 141 26.37 -3.11 -18.80
CA ASN A 141 25.11 -2.55 -18.31
C ASN A 141 23.89 -3.21 -18.99
N ASN A 142 23.92 -3.40 -20.32
CA ASN A 142 22.79 -4.00 -21.04
C ASN A 142 22.67 -5.50 -20.75
N PHE A 143 23.78 -6.19 -20.53
CA PHE A 143 23.78 -7.58 -20.03
C PHE A 143 23.11 -7.68 -18.66
N GLY A 144 23.47 -6.77 -17.73
CA GLY A 144 22.81 -6.67 -16.43
C GLY A 144 21.31 -6.43 -16.54
N ASN A 145 20.87 -5.57 -17.47
CA ASN A 145 19.44 -5.32 -17.71
C ASN A 145 18.71 -6.58 -18.23
N ALA A 146 19.34 -7.35 -19.12
CA ALA A 146 18.78 -8.62 -19.58
C ALA A 146 18.62 -9.62 -18.42
N LEU A 147 19.63 -9.71 -17.54
CA LEU A 147 19.58 -10.54 -16.33
C LEU A 147 18.47 -10.10 -15.35
N LEU A 148 18.27 -8.79 -15.17
CA LEU A 148 17.14 -8.27 -14.39
C LEU A 148 15.78 -8.70 -14.98
N GLY A 149 15.64 -8.62 -16.31
CA GLY A 149 14.45 -9.08 -17.01
C GLY A 149 14.14 -10.57 -16.77
N MET A 150 15.19 -11.37 -16.54
CA MET A 150 15.11 -12.78 -16.15
C MET A 150 14.97 -12.99 -14.63
N ARG A 151 14.88 -11.93 -13.81
CA ARG A 151 14.89 -11.94 -12.34
C ARG A 151 16.16 -12.54 -11.71
N ARG A 152 17.29 -12.56 -12.47
CA ARG A 152 18.61 -13.00 -11.99
C ARG A 152 19.34 -11.81 -11.36
N TYR A 153 18.79 -11.32 -10.25
CA TYR A 153 19.18 -10.04 -9.65
C TYR A 153 20.63 -9.99 -9.17
N GLU A 154 21.15 -11.07 -8.56
CA GLU A 154 22.54 -11.13 -8.08
C GLU A 154 23.55 -11.07 -9.24
N GLU A 155 23.25 -11.74 -10.33
CA GLU A 155 24.11 -11.74 -11.51
C GLU A 155 24.02 -10.40 -12.24
N GLY A 156 22.82 -9.81 -12.30
CA GLY A 156 22.62 -8.45 -12.80
C GLY A 156 23.45 -7.44 -12.03
N ALA A 157 23.41 -7.49 -10.70
CA ALA A 157 24.21 -6.61 -9.85
C ALA A 157 25.72 -6.75 -10.11
N LYS A 158 26.23 -7.99 -10.29
CA LYS A 158 27.62 -8.22 -10.66
C LYS A 158 27.98 -7.60 -12.03
N ALA A 159 27.07 -7.69 -12.98
CA ALA A 159 27.28 -7.10 -14.31
C ALA A 159 27.33 -5.56 -14.23
N PHE A 160 26.44 -4.92 -13.45
CA PHE A 160 26.49 -3.47 -13.23
C PHE A 160 27.74 -3.05 -12.47
N HIS A 161 28.17 -3.79 -11.46
CA HIS A 161 29.45 -3.53 -10.80
C HIS A 161 30.61 -3.57 -11.78
N ARG A 162 30.60 -4.52 -12.73
CA ARG A 162 31.64 -4.59 -13.76
C ARG A 162 31.58 -3.38 -14.70
N ALA A 163 30.37 -2.95 -15.10
CA ALA A 163 30.20 -1.73 -15.87
C ALA A 163 30.77 -0.49 -15.13
N LEU A 164 30.54 -0.38 -13.83
CA LEU A 164 31.01 0.73 -12.98
C LEU A 164 32.51 0.66 -12.70
N GLN A 165 33.12 -0.53 -12.64
CA GLN A 165 34.58 -0.67 -12.57
C GLN A 165 35.29 -0.13 -13.83
N ILE A 166 34.65 -0.30 -15.00
CA ILE A 166 35.16 0.19 -16.29
C ILE A 166 34.87 1.68 -16.43
N ARG A 167 33.65 2.11 -16.09
CA ARG A 167 33.20 3.50 -16.18
C ARG A 167 32.49 3.92 -14.88
N PRO A 168 33.21 4.43 -13.87
CA PRO A 168 32.61 4.86 -12.62
C PRO A 168 31.53 5.95 -12.76
N GLY A 169 31.62 6.81 -13.76
CA GLY A 169 30.63 7.83 -14.09
C GLY A 169 29.49 7.35 -15.00
N HIS A 170 29.02 6.11 -14.88
CA HIS A 170 27.91 5.61 -15.68
C HIS A 170 26.61 5.69 -14.89
N ALA A 171 25.89 6.83 -14.96
CA ALA A 171 24.65 7.08 -14.21
C ALA A 171 23.60 5.96 -14.39
N GLY A 172 23.40 5.47 -15.63
CA GLY A 172 22.49 4.35 -15.89
C GLY A 172 22.86 3.06 -15.15
N ALA A 173 24.15 2.73 -15.06
CA ALA A 173 24.59 1.54 -14.35
C ALA A 173 24.40 1.67 -12.83
N HIS A 174 24.64 2.85 -12.24
CA HIS A 174 24.30 3.13 -10.84
C HIS A 174 22.81 2.96 -10.59
N ASN A 175 21.94 3.57 -11.42
CA ASN A 175 20.48 3.42 -11.28
C ASN A 175 20.05 1.93 -11.37
N ASN A 176 20.57 1.20 -12.35
CA ASN A 176 20.20 -0.20 -12.56
C ASN A 176 20.73 -1.12 -11.45
N LEU A 177 21.93 -0.82 -10.92
CA LEU A 177 22.44 -1.49 -9.72
C LEU A 177 21.54 -1.22 -8.50
N GLY A 178 21.09 0.01 -8.31
CA GLY A 178 20.13 0.36 -7.27
C GLY A 178 18.84 -0.44 -7.40
N MET A 179 18.30 -0.61 -8.60
CA MET A 179 17.12 -1.45 -8.85
C MET A 179 17.37 -2.93 -8.52
N ALA A 180 18.55 -3.46 -8.89
CA ALA A 180 18.94 -4.84 -8.57
C ALA A 180 19.04 -5.05 -7.05
N LEU A 181 19.74 -4.17 -6.35
CA LEU A 181 19.92 -4.22 -4.89
C LEU A 181 18.58 -4.13 -4.15
N ASN A 182 17.68 -3.24 -4.57
CA ASN A 182 16.33 -3.15 -4.01
C ASN A 182 15.56 -4.46 -4.19
N SER A 183 15.66 -5.10 -5.36
CA SER A 183 15.03 -6.40 -5.62
C SER A 183 15.61 -7.54 -4.77
N LEU A 184 16.86 -7.41 -4.32
CA LEU A 184 17.54 -8.32 -3.40
C LEU A 184 17.26 -8.01 -1.91
N GLY A 185 16.54 -6.93 -1.62
CA GLY A 185 16.24 -6.48 -0.25
C GLY A 185 17.35 -5.60 0.36
N ASP A 186 18.43 -5.30 -0.35
CA ASP A 186 19.44 -4.34 0.09
C ASP A 186 18.98 -2.90 -0.21
N THR A 187 18.07 -2.43 0.63
CA THR A 187 17.48 -1.10 0.51
C THR A 187 18.52 0.02 0.70
N HIS A 188 19.47 -0.17 1.64
CA HIS A 188 20.49 0.84 1.90
C HIS A 188 21.43 1.01 0.70
N GLY A 189 21.97 -0.09 0.20
CA GLY A 189 22.78 -0.09 -1.01
C GLY A 189 22.05 0.49 -2.22
N ALA A 190 20.76 0.21 -2.36
CA ALA A 190 19.94 0.78 -3.44
C ALA A 190 19.84 2.32 -3.36
N ILE A 191 19.57 2.87 -2.17
CA ILE A 191 19.53 4.33 -1.94
C ILE A 191 20.87 4.97 -2.28
N GLU A 192 21.98 4.38 -1.85
CA GLU A 192 23.33 4.87 -2.16
C GLU A 192 23.57 4.90 -3.68
N GLN A 193 23.18 3.84 -4.40
CA GLN A 193 23.38 3.78 -5.84
C GLN A 193 22.51 4.79 -6.60
N PHE A 194 21.25 5.00 -6.19
CA PHE A 194 20.41 6.05 -6.79
C PHE A 194 21.00 7.45 -6.53
N ARG A 195 21.51 7.71 -5.32
CA ARG A 195 22.21 8.98 -5.02
C ARG A 195 23.49 9.14 -5.85
N ALA A 196 24.26 8.07 -6.08
CA ALA A 196 25.42 8.08 -6.95
C ALA A 196 25.04 8.39 -8.42
N ALA A 197 23.96 7.78 -8.93
CA ALA A 197 23.44 8.11 -10.25
C ALA A 197 23.10 9.59 -10.41
N ILE A 198 22.46 10.18 -9.39
CA ILE A 198 22.10 11.61 -9.34
C ILE A 198 23.35 12.50 -9.22
N ALA A 199 24.36 12.07 -8.50
CA ALA A 199 25.63 12.82 -8.40
C ALA A 199 26.36 12.89 -9.74
N VAL A 200 26.32 11.80 -10.52
CA VAL A 200 26.88 11.76 -11.90
C VAL A 200 26.03 12.59 -12.86
N GLU A 201 24.73 12.44 -12.81
CA GLU A 201 23.78 13.13 -13.71
C GLU A 201 22.66 13.77 -12.87
N PRO A 202 22.80 15.06 -12.47
CA PRO A 202 21.88 15.72 -11.56
C PRO A 202 20.42 15.83 -12.03
N ASN A 203 20.17 15.64 -13.31
CA ASN A 203 18.85 15.68 -13.92
C ASN A 203 18.37 14.29 -14.41
N TYR A 204 18.96 13.22 -13.89
CA TYR A 204 18.54 11.86 -14.24
C TYR A 204 17.21 11.51 -13.59
N VAL A 205 16.13 11.73 -14.33
CA VAL A 205 14.74 11.59 -13.86
C VAL A 205 14.46 10.22 -13.24
N ALA A 206 14.91 9.13 -13.90
CA ALA A 206 14.66 7.77 -13.41
C ALA A 206 15.28 7.52 -12.03
N ALA A 207 16.51 8.00 -11.80
CA ALA A 207 17.18 7.84 -10.51
C ALA A 207 16.48 8.63 -9.40
N HIS A 208 16.04 9.87 -9.67
CA HIS A 208 15.25 10.65 -8.71
C HIS A 208 13.91 9.97 -8.41
N PHE A 209 13.22 9.45 -9.43
CA PHE A 209 11.94 8.77 -9.25
C PHE A 209 12.09 7.48 -8.43
N ASN A 210 13.07 6.66 -8.74
CA ASN A 210 13.36 5.43 -8.00
C ASN A 210 13.76 5.71 -6.55
N LEU A 211 14.62 6.72 -6.34
CA LEU A 211 15.02 7.16 -4.99
C LEU A 211 13.81 7.64 -4.18
N GLY A 212 12.97 8.51 -4.76
CA GLY A 212 11.81 9.04 -4.07
C GLY A 212 10.82 7.97 -3.66
N ASN A 213 10.51 7.03 -4.55
CA ASN A 213 9.62 5.91 -4.24
C ASN A 213 10.21 4.97 -3.19
N LEU A 214 11.52 4.70 -3.25
CA LEU A 214 12.16 3.83 -2.26
C LEU A 214 12.22 4.49 -0.88
N LEU A 215 12.54 5.78 -0.79
CA LEU A 215 12.50 6.53 0.46
C LEU A 215 11.11 6.48 1.10
N ASP A 216 10.07 6.68 0.29
CA ASP A 216 8.69 6.60 0.78
C ASP A 216 8.32 5.18 1.25
N ALA A 217 8.69 4.15 0.50
CA ALA A 217 8.44 2.75 0.85
C ALA A 217 9.09 2.31 2.19
N VAL A 218 10.20 2.94 2.57
CA VAL A 218 10.89 2.66 3.86
C VAL A 218 10.49 3.63 4.99
N GLY A 219 9.44 4.43 4.78
CA GLY A 219 8.91 5.35 5.77
C GLY A 219 9.67 6.69 5.88
N GLN A 220 10.61 6.97 4.99
CA GLN A 220 11.33 8.25 4.90
C GLN A 220 10.59 9.23 3.98
N SER A 221 9.26 9.34 4.14
CA SER A 221 8.41 10.12 3.25
C SER A 221 8.74 11.62 3.28
N HIS A 222 9.24 12.16 4.40
CA HIS A 222 9.72 13.54 4.46
C HIS A 222 10.88 13.81 3.49
N GLU A 223 11.79 12.85 3.29
CA GLU A 223 12.87 12.96 2.32
C GLU A 223 12.40 12.68 0.88
N ALA A 224 11.41 11.80 0.71
CA ALA A 224 10.85 11.46 -0.58
C ALA A 224 10.18 12.66 -1.28
N VAL A 225 9.45 13.49 -0.52
CA VAL A 225 8.69 14.63 -1.05
C VAL A 225 9.56 15.56 -1.91
N PRO A 226 10.67 16.16 -1.43
CA PRO A 226 11.49 17.07 -2.25
C PRO A 226 12.11 16.38 -3.47
N VAL A 227 12.43 15.09 -3.38
CA VAL A 227 12.99 14.30 -4.49
C VAL A 227 11.95 14.12 -5.60
N LEU A 228 10.72 13.73 -5.25
CA LEU A 228 9.61 13.57 -6.21
C LEU A 228 9.15 14.91 -6.80
N GLN A 229 9.16 15.98 -6.01
CA GLN A 229 8.95 17.34 -6.53
C GLN A 229 9.98 17.73 -7.58
N LYS A 230 11.26 17.31 -7.42
CA LYS A 230 12.29 17.54 -8.43
C LYS A 230 11.98 16.77 -9.72
N VAL A 231 11.50 15.53 -9.63
CA VAL A 231 11.02 14.78 -10.81
C VAL A 231 9.96 15.57 -11.57
N LEU A 232 8.96 16.09 -10.86
CA LEU A 232 7.86 16.85 -11.49
C LEU A 232 8.26 18.22 -12.05
N ARG A 233 9.32 18.85 -11.52
CA ARG A 233 9.92 20.03 -12.17
C ARG A 233 10.57 19.68 -13.52
N MET A 234 11.17 18.50 -13.64
CA MET A 234 11.79 18.02 -14.88
C MET A 234 10.75 17.46 -15.86
N GLN A 235 9.76 16.76 -15.35
CA GLN A 235 8.69 16.13 -16.14
C GLN A 235 7.30 16.39 -15.53
N PRO A 236 6.67 17.55 -15.81
CA PRO A 236 5.39 17.93 -15.19
C PRO A 236 4.17 17.06 -15.56
N GLN A 237 4.30 16.22 -16.59
CA GLN A 237 3.21 15.33 -17.05
C GLN A 237 3.49 13.86 -16.75
N PHE A 238 4.34 13.56 -15.76
CA PHE A 238 4.67 12.19 -15.39
C PHE A 238 3.71 11.69 -14.31
N ALA A 239 2.63 11.00 -14.72
CA ALA A 239 1.59 10.51 -13.83
C ALA A 239 2.11 9.65 -12.66
N PRO A 240 3.09 8.71 -12.85
CA PRO A 240 3.65 7.96 -11.72
C PRO A 240 4.32 8.84 -10.66
N ALA A 241 4.97 9.95 -11.04
CA ALA A 241 5.60 10.84 -10.06
C ALA A 241 4.57 11.67 -9.28
N HIS A 242 3.47 12.09 -9.91
CA HIS A 242 2.35 12.69 -9.20
C HIS A 242 1.74 11.71 -8.20
N PHE A 243 1.53 10.44 -8.59
CA PHE A 243 1.07 9.40 -7.67
C PHE A 243 2.05 9.20 -6.49
N GLY A 244 3.35 9.03 -6.77
CA GLY A 244 4.39 8.87 -5.73
C GLY A 244 4.44 10.06 -4.77
N LEU A 245 4.40 11.30 -5.29
CA LEU A 245 4.36 12.50 -4.45
C LEU A 245 3.08 12.57 -3.61
N GLY A 246 1.93 12.25 -4.20
CA GLY A 246 0.66 12.16 -3.46
C GLY A 246 0.72 11.15 -2.33
N HIS A 247 1.34 9.99 -2.58
CA HIS A 247 1.52 8.93 -1.58
C HIS A 247 2.44 9.37 -0.43
N ALA A 248 3.61 9.93 -0.75
CA ALA A 248 4.54 10.44 0.25
C ALA A 248 3.94 11.58 1.11
N LEU A 249 3.19 12.51 0.48
CA LEU A 249 2.47 13.56 1.20
C LEU A 249 1.37 13.00 2.11
N ALA A 250 0.62 12.00 1.66
CA ALA A 250 -0.39 11.33 2.47
C ALA A 250 0.23 10.59 3.65
N ALA A 251 1.39 9.93 3.46
CA ALA A 251 2.11 9.22 4.52
C ALA A 251 2.60 10.15 5.65
N ILE A 252 2.91 11.42 5.36
CA ILE A 252 3.23 12.44 6.38
C ILE A 252 1.99 13.20 6.88
N GLY A 253 0.77 12.73 6.56
CA GLY A 253 -0.49 13.33 7.00
C GLY A 253 -0.93 14.58 6.24
N SER A 254 -0.21 15.00 5.20
CA SER A 254 -0.49 16.21 4.41
C SER A 254 -1.53 15.93 3.31
N HIS A 255 -2.73 15.48 3.70
CA HIS A 255 -3.77 15.03 2.77
C HIS A 255 -4.31 16.12 1.85
N GLU A 256 -4.37 17.37 2.32
CA GLU A 256 -4.80 18.54 1.53
C GLU A 256 -3.87 18.79 0.34
N THR A 257 -2.56 18.60 0.53
CA THR A 257 -1.56 18.76 -0.54
C THR A 257 -1.37 17.49 -1.37
N ALA A 258 -1.70 16.32 -0.82
CA ALA A 258 -1.70 15.04 -1.54
C ALA A 258 -2.83 14.96 -2.56
N LEU A 259 -4.02 15.46 -2.21
CA LEU A 259 -5.22 15.38 -3.04
C LEU A 259 -4.99 15.89 -4.49
N PRO A 260 -4.50 17.12 -4.75
CA PRO A 260 -4.27 17.60 -6.10
C PRO A 260 -3.22 16.78 -6.87
N GLN A 261 -2.30 16.11 -6.17
CA GLN A 261 -1.34 15.23 -6.83
C GLN A 261 -2.00 13.97 -7.37
N PHE A 262 -2.87 13.34 -6.58
CA PHE A 262 -3.66 12.20 -7.05
C PHE A 262 -4.63 12.60 -8.18
N GLU A 263 -5.29 13.74 -8.08
CA GLU A 263 -6.14 14.28 -9.15
C GLU A 263 -5.36 14.48 -10.45
N ARG A 264 -4.13 15.00 -10.35
CA ARG A 264 -3.26 15.14 -11.51
C ARG A 264 -2.83 13.80 -12.08
N ALA A 265 -2.49 12.81 -11.25
CA ALA A 265 -2.11 11.47 -11.68
C ALA A 265 -3.24 10.80 -12.49
N VAL A 266 -4.48 10.80 -11.98
CA VAL A 266 -5.63 10.21 -12.67
C VAL A 266 -6.09 11.03 -13.89
N GLY A 267 -5.83 12.34 -13.90
CA GLY A 267 -6.09 13.22 -15.04
C GLY A 267 -5.13 12.95 -16.21
N LEU A 268 -3.86 12.64 -15.91
CA LEU A 268 -2.84 12.29 -16.89
C LEU A 268 -2.98 10.85 -17.41
N ASP A 269 -3.28 9.93 -16.51
CA ASP A 269 -3.55 8.53 -16.85
C ASP A 269 -4.83 8.03 -16.17
N PRO A 270 -5.99 8.13 -16.83
CA PRO A 270 -7.26 7.64 -16.30
C PRO A 270 -7.32 6.12 -16.07
N LYS A 271 -6.37 5.35 -16.62
CA LYS A 271 -6.26 3.89 -16.43
C LYS A 271 -5.38 3.49 -15.25
N TYR A 272 -4.81 4.44 -14.55
CA TYR A 272 -3.93 4.17 -13.41
C TYR A 272 -4.74 3.83 -12.15
N GLY A 273 -5.17 2.58 -12.02
CA GLY A 273 -6.11 2.10 -10.97
C GLY A 273 -5.67 2.41 -9.55
N VAL A 274 -4.37 2.25 -9.21
CA VAL A 274 -3.85 2.54 -7.86
C VAL A 274 -3.83 4.05 -7.54
N ALA A 275 -3.76 4.91 -8.56
CA ALA A 275 -3.89 6.36 -8.34
C ALA A 275 -5.33 6.75 -7.97
N TRP A 276 -6.34 6.08 -8.53
CA TRP A 276 -7.73 6.22 -8.11
C TRP A 276 -7.94 5.75 -6.67
N LEU A 277 -7.28 4.66 -6.24
CA LEU A 277 -7.28 4.24 -4.84
C LEU A 277 -6.67 5.31 -3.93
N GLY A 278 -5.50 5.85 -4.31
CA GLY A 278 -4.84 6.94 -3.58
C GLY A 278 -5.73 8.20 -3.46
N LEU A 279 -6.38 8.58 -4.55
CA LEU A 279 -7.35 9.69 -4.58
C LEU A 279 -8.50 9.45 -3.59
N GLY A 280 -9.10 8.25 -3.61
CA GLY A 280 -10.17 7.88 -2.68
C GLY A 280 -9.72 7.93 -1.22
N ASN A 281 -8.52 7.46 -0.92
CA ASN A 281 -7.96 7.49 0.44
C ASN A 281 -7.72 8.92 0.92
N ALA A 282 -7.15 9.79 0.09
CA ALA A 282 -6.96 11.20 0.43
C ALA A 282 -8.30 11.92 0.67
N GLN A 283 -9.31 11.65 -0.16
CA GLN A 283 -10.66 12.18 0.01
C GLN A 283 -11.32 11.70 1.31
N LEU A 284 -11.13 10.42 1.70
CA LEU A 284 -11.62 9.90 2.99
C LEU A 284 -10.95 10.59 4.17
N ALA A 285 -9.62 10.76 4.12
CA ALA A 285 -8.88 11.44 5.16
C ALA A 285 -9.36 12.90 5.37
N LEU A 286 -9.88 13.52 4.31
CA LEU A 286 -10.49 14.85 4.32
C LEU A 286 -12.02 14.83 4.57
N GLY A 287 -12.61 13.70 4.93
CA GLY A 287 -14.04 13.55 5.21
C GLY A 287 -14.94 13.54 3.97
N ALA A 288 -14.39 13.52 2.77
CA ALA A 288 -15.14 13.58 1.52
C ALA A 288 -15.62 12.19 1.07
N HIS A 289 -16.49 11.53 1.85
CA HIS A 289 -16.90 10.13 1.67
C HIS A 289 -17.53 9.84 0.30
N LYS A 290 -18.44 10.71 -0.20
CA LYS A 290 -19.09 10.50 -1.50
C LYS A 290 -18.12 10.60 -2.69
N PRO A 291 -17.21 11.60 -2.76
CA PRO A 291 -16.12 11.60 -3.73
C PRO A 291 -15.25 10.35 -3.65
N ALA A 292 -14.81 9.98 -2.44
CA ALA A 292 -13.99 8.79 -2.21
C ALA A 292 -14.65 7.51 -2.76
N LEU A 293 -15.95 7.34 -2.54
CA LEU A 293 -16.70 6.20 -3.08
C LEU A 293 -16.63 6.14 -4.61
N ARG A 294 -16.77 7.31 -5.29
CA ARG A 294 -16.63 7.37 -6.76
C ARG A 294 -15.22 7.00 -7.23
N ALA A 295 -14.20 7.44 -6.49
CA ALA A 295 -12.81 7.12 -6.82
C ALA A 295 -12.54 5.61 -6.65
N PHE A 296 -13.02 4.98 -5.57
CA PHE A 296 -12.93 3.53 -5.38
C PHE A 296 -13.72 2.76 -6.46
N ASP A 297 -14.93 3.21 -6.82
CA ASP A 297 -15.69 2.60 -7.91
C ASP A 297 -14.93 2.67 -9.25
N GLN A 298 -14.17 3.75 -9.49
CA GLN A 298 -13.34 3.87 -10.68
C GLN A 298 -12.12 2.92 -10.61
N ALA A 299 -11.43 2.85 -9.46
CA ALA A 299 -10.34 1.91 -9.25
C ALA A 299 -10.79 0.46 -9.53
N LEU A 300 -11.97 0.08 -9.03
CA LEU A 300 -12.55 -1.26 -9.18
C LEU A 300 -13.09 -1.57 -10.57
N ARG A 301 -13.45 -0.55 -11.37
CA ARG A 301 -13.72 -0.75 -12.80
C ARG A 301 -12.48 -1.14 -13.58
N LEU A 302 -11.31 -0.63 -13.15
CA LEU A 302 -10.02 -0.92 -13.79
C LEU A 302 -9.44 -2.25 -13.28
N ASP A 303 -9.53 -2.50 -11.98
CA ASP A 303 -9.11 -3.75 -11.35
C ASP A 303 -10.14 -4.19 -10.30
N PRO A 304 -11.10 -5.07 -10.67
CA PRO A 304 -12.08 -5.62 -9.74
C PRO A 304 -11.48 -6.43 -8.59
N GLY A 305 -10.23 -6.90 -8.75
CA GLY A 305 -9.49 -7.69 -7.76
C GLY A 305 -8.75 -6.85 -6.72
N LEU A 306 -8.72 -5.53 -6.84
CA LEU A 306 -7.95 -4.65 -5.95
C LEU A 306 -8.52 -4.68 -4.53
N VAL A 307 -7.92 -5.50 -3.65
CA VAL A 307 -8.41 -5.80 -2.29
C VAL A 307 -8.60 -4.53 -1.47
N ALA A 308 -7.61 -3.63 -1.49
CA ALA A 308 -7.65 -2.38 -0.73
C ALA A 308 -8.81 -1.46 -1.17
N ALA A 309 -9.05 -1.35 -2.48
CA ALA A 309 -10.16 -0.54 -3.00
C ALA A 309 -11.53 -1.13 -2.62
N ASN A 310 -11.68 -2.46 -2.71
CA ASN A 310 -12.90 -3.16 -2.28
C ASN A 310 -13.17 -2.93 -0.80
N LEU A 311 -12.14 -3.08 0.04
CA LEU A 311 -12.28 -2.90 1.48
C LEU A 311 -12.60 -1.44 1.85
N ASN A 312 -11.87 -0.47 1.30
CA ASN A 312 -12.09 0.95 1.60
C ASN A 312 -13.45 1.43 1.09
N ARG A 313 -13.90 0.93 -0.07
CA ARG A 313 -15.26 1.12 -0.56
C ARG A 313 -16.30 0.57 0.41
N ALA A 314 -16.09 -0.65 0.93
CA ALA A 314 -17.00 -1.27 1.90
C ALA A 314 -17.10 -0.43 3.17
N LEU A 315 -15.97 -0.03 3.75
CA LEU A 315 -15.92 0.81 4.95
C LEU A 315 -16.61 2.17 4.70
N THR A 316 -16.42 2.75 3.53
CA THR A 316 -17.08 4.01 3.14
C THR A 316 -18.60 3.85 3.03
N LEU A 317 -19.09 2.76 2.43
CA LEU A 317 -20.52 2.46 2.35
C LEU A 317 -21.12 2.28 3.74
N LEU A 318 -20.45 1.52 4.62
CA LEU A 318 -20.90 1.30 5.99
C LEU A 318 -20.92 2.60 6.79
N ALA A 319 -19.91 3.46 6.66
CA ALA A 319 -19.89 4.77 7.29
C ALA A 319 -21.04 5.67 6.84
N LEU A 320 -21.43 5.57 5.57
CA LEU A 320 -22.58 6.26 4.98
C LEU A 320 -23.95 5.62 5.38
N GLY A 321 -23.94 4.51 6.11
CA GLY A 321 -25.15 3.78 6.53
C GLY A 321 -25.70 2.80 5.49
N ASP A 322 -25.02 2.60 4.38
CA ASP A 322 -25.41 1.63 3.35
C ASP A 322 -24.92 0.21 3.67
N TYR A 323 -25.59 -0.41 4.62
CA TYR A 323 -25.26 -1.78 5.06
C TYR A 323 -25.58 -2.84 4.01
N THR A 324 -26.58 -2.59 3.17
CA THR A 324 -26.98 -3.51 2.10
C THR A 324 -25.86 -3.78 1.11
N ARG A 325 -25.10 -2.74 0.72
CA ARG A 325 -23.94 -2.88 -0.16
C ARG A 325 -22.64 -3.05 0.61
N GLY A 326 -22.54 -2.44 1.79
CA GLY A 326 -21.33 -2.39 2.59
C GLY A 326 -20.97 -3.73 3.23
N LEU A 327 -21.92 -4.43 3.86
CA LEU A 327 -21.64 -5.71 4.55
C LEU A 327 -21.16 -6.81 3.58
N PRO A 328 -21.77 -7.05 2.40
CA PRO A 328 -21.23 -8.00 1.43
C PRO A 328 -19.83 -7.62 0.96
N ALA A 329 -19.57 -6.33 0.71
CA ALA A 329 -18.25 -5.85 0.29
C ALA A 329 -17.22 -5.93 1.44
N TYR A 330 -17.64 -5.83 2.69
CA TYR A 330 -16.75 -5.94 3.85
C TYR A 330 -16.11 -7.32 4.00
N GLU A 331 -16.63 -8.33 3.34
CA GLU A 331 -16.02 -9.67 3.27
C GLU A 331 -14.64 -9.68 2.60
N TRP A 332 -14.29 -8.63 1.83
CA TRP A 332 -12.95 -8.46 1.28
C TRP A 332 -11.85 -8.33 2.34
N ARG A 333 -12.19 -7.99 3.59
CA ARG A 333 -11.26 -8.01 4.73
C ARG A 333 -10.61 -9.38 4.94
N LEU A 334 -11.31 -10.47 4.57
CA LEU A 334 -10.82 -11.84 4.66
C LEU A 334 -9.75 -12.20 3.61
N ARG A 335 -9.49 -11.28 2.66
CA ARG A 335 -8.44 -11.41 1.64
C ARG A 335 -7.23 -10.54 1.92
N THR A 336 -7.23 -9.79 3.03
CA THR A 336 -6.07 -8.97 3.40
C THR A 336 -4.96 -9.84 3.99
N PRO A 337 -3.67 -9.46 3.82
CA PRO A 337 -2.58 -10.15 4.48
C PRO A 337 -2.79 -10.22 6.00
N GLY A 338 -2.55 -11.39 6.59
CA GLY A 338 -2.75 -11.60 8.04
C GLY A 338 -4.20 -11.87 8.46
N SER A 339 -5.16 -11.94 7.53
CA SER A 339 -6.51 -12.40 7.84
C SER A 339 -6.51 -13.87 8.27
N ILE A 340 -7.57 -14.27 8.99
CA ILE A 340 -7.72 -15.68 9.43
C ILE A 340 -7.79 -16.62 8.22
N ALA A 341 -7.18 -17.79 8.35
CA ALA A 341 -7.35 -18.86 7.38
C ALA A 341 -8.82 -19.36 7.42
N LEU A 342 -9.45 -19.34 6.26
CA LEU A 342 -10.80 -19.89 6.12
C LEU A 342 -10.70 -21.43 5.99
N PRO A 343 -11.49 -22.19 6.77
CA PRO A 343 -11.53 -23.64 6.62
C PRO A 343 -12.18 -24.04 5.29
N SER A 344 -11.91 -25.27 4.83
CA SER A 344 -12.47 -25.83 3.60
C SER A 344 -13.98 -26.18 3.66
N ARG A 345 -14.62 -25.90 4.77
CA ARG A 345 -16.06 -26.14 4.98
C ARG A 345 -16.92 -24.95 4.55
N PRO A 346 -18.25 -25.16 4.32
CA PRO A 346 -19.15 -24.11 3.88
C PRO A 346 -19.17 -22.92 4.84
N LYS A 347 -19.06 -21.71 4.28
CA LYS A 347 -19.32 -20.49 5.04
C LYS A 347 -20.82 -20.35 5.25
N TRP A 348 -21.23 -20.15 6.52
CA TRP A 348 -22.64 -19.97 6.86
C TRP A 348 -23.18 -18.63 6.30
N ASN A 349 -24.33 -18.70 5.68
CA ASN A 349 -25.02 -17.59 5.02
C ASN A 349 -26.29 -17.12 5.76
N GLY A 350 -26.56 -17.67 6.97
CA GLY A 350 -27.76 -17.32 7.75
C GLY A 350 -28.92 -18.31 7.60
N GLU A 351 -28.82 -19.32 6.75
CA GLU A 351 -29.84 -20.35 6.62
C GLU A 351 -29.91 -21.22 7.89
N PRO A 352 -31.12 -21.70 8.27
CA PRO A 352 -31.28 -22.57 9.41
C PRO A 352 -30.52 -23.89 9.29
N LEU A 353 -29.76 -24.24 10.31
CA LEU A 353 -28.99 -25.48 10.46
C LEU A 353 -29.33 -26.20 11.76
N PRO A 354 -30.59 -26.65 11.99
CA PRO A 354 -31.11 -27.00 13.32
C PRO A 354 -30.47 -28.25 13.95
N ARG A 355 -29.70 -29.04 13.20
CA ARG A 355 -29.02 -30.25 13.69
C ARG A 355 -27.50 -30.22 13.51
N GLN A 356 -26.98 -29.07 13.05
CA GLN A 356 -25.58 -28.93 12.67
C GLN A 356 -24.84 -27.98 13.62
N THR A 357 -23.53 -28.14 13.66
CA THR A 357 -22.63 -27.31 14.46
C THR A 357 -22.03 -26.20 13.61
N LEU A 358 -22.23 -24.95 14.05
CA LEU A 358 -21.61 -23.76 13.48
C LEU A 358 -20.39 -23.35 14.32
N GLN A 359 -19.23 -23.31 13.70
CA GLN A 359 -18.03 -22.70 14.27
C GLN A 359 -18.03 -21.20 13.96
N ILE A 360 -17.97 -20.37 14.99
CA ILE A 360 -17.78 -18.92 14.87
C ILE A 360 -16.43 -18.55 15.46
N ARG A 361 -15.60 -17.81 14.72
CA ARG A 361 -14.27 -17.38 15.16
C ARG A 361 -14.14 -15.87 15.17
N ALA A 362 -13.62 -15.33 16.27
CA ALA A 362 -13.17 -13.94 16.34
C ALA A 362 -11.90 -13.77 15.46
N GLU A 363 -11.89 -12.71 14.65
CA GLU A 363 -10.87 -12.52 13.61
C GLU A 363 -10.10 -11.20 13.70
N GLN A 364 -10.51 -10.29 14.57
CA GLN A 364 -9.91 -8.95 14.73
C GLN A 364 -9.65 -8.65 16.22
N GLY A 365 -9.58 -7.35 16.58
CA GLY A 365 -9.27 -6.92 17.94
C GLY A 365 -10.33 -7.27 18.98
N PHE A 366 -9.99 -7.07 20.26
CA PHE A 366 -10.90 -7.29 21.38
C PHE A 366 -12.19 -6.46 21.26
N GLY A 367 -12.08 -5.21 20.78
CA GLY A 367 -13.25 -4.33 20.59
C GLY A 367 -14.24 -4.90 19.59
N ASP A 368 -13.74 -5.48 18.49
CA ASP A 368 -14.57 -6.14 17.49
C ASP A 368 -15.29 -7.36 18.08
N THR A 369 -14.57 -8.19 18.84
CA THR A 369 -15.17 -9.33 19.49
C THR A 369 -16.25 -8.89 20.49
N LEU A 370 -15.95 -7.93 21.37
CA LEU A 370 -16.91 -7.39 22.34
C LEU A 370 -18.16 -6.80 21.66
N GLN A 371 -18.00 -6.18 20.51
CA GLN A 371 -19.12 -5.59 19.78
C GLN A 371 -19.97 -6.66 19.07
N PHE A 372 -19.34 -7.59 18.35
CA PHE A 372 -20.04 -8.49 17.45
C PHE A 372 -20.57 -9.76 18.11
N VAL A 373 -20.13 -10.12 19.33
CA VAL A 373 -20.74 -11.24 20.08
C VAL A 373 -22.24 -11.03 20.34
N ARG A 374 -22.75 -9.79 20.28
CA ARG A 374 -24.19 -9.50 20.39
C ARG A 374 -25.04 -10.21 19.36
N PHE A 375 -24.47 -10.62 18.23
CA PHE A 375 -25.16 -11.35 17.16
C PHE A 375 -25.22 -12.87 17.42
N VAL A 376 -24.37 -13.40 18.29
CA VAL A 376 -24.28 -14.85 18.57
C VAL A 376 -25.59 -15.43 19.09
N PRO A 377 -26.35 -14.79 20.02
CA PRO A 377 -27.64 -15.32 20.46
C PRO A 377 -28.71 -15.39 19.37
N PHE A 378 -28.59 -14.60 18.31
CA PHE A 378 -29.50 -14.66 17.16
C PHE A 378 -29.12 -15.82 16.24
N ALA A 379 -27.83 -16.04 16.01
CA ALA A 379 -27.35 -17.21 15.27
C ALA A 379 -27.70 -18.54 16.01
N ALA A 380 -27.60 -18.56 17.34
CA ALA A 380 -27.94 -19.74 18.16
C ALA A 380 -29.40 -20.22 18.01
N LYS A 381 -30.30 -19.34 17.58
CA LYS A 381 -31.69 -19.71 17.30
C LYS A 381 -31.87 -20.45 15.97
N LEU A 382 -30.89 -20.38 15.09
CA LEU A 382 -30.95 -20.90 13.71
C LEU A 382 -30.16 -22.18 13.54
N VAL A 383 -29.27 -22.52 14.47
CA VAL A 383 -28.38 -23.68 14.34
C VAL A 383 -28.51 -24.62 15.53
N GLY A 384 -28.12 -25.89 15.37
CA GLY A 384 -28.21 -26.90 16.43
C GLY A 384 -27.22 -26.63 17.55
N GLN A 385 -25.99 -26.25 17.23
CA GLN A 385 -24.95 -25.91 18.21
C GLN A 385 -24.03 -24.83 17.67
N ILE A 386 -23.54 -23.96 18.56
CA ILE A 386 -22.46 -23.03 18.25
C ILE A 386 -21.21 -23.38 19.06
N VAL A 387 -20.07 -23.35 18.40
CA VAL A 387 -18.75 -23.28 19.03
C VAL A 387 -18.16 -21.92 18.72
N LEU A 388 -18.06 -21.05 19.74
CA LEU A 388 -17.52 -19.71 19.62
C LEU A 388 -16.06 -19.69 20.07
N GLU A 389 -15.16 -19.36 19.17
CA GLU A 389 -13.72 -19.21 19.44
C GLU A 389 -13.38 -17.72 19.60
N VAL A 390 -12.81 -17.37 20.76
CA VAL A 390 -12.44 -16.00 21.12
C VAL A 390 -11.03 -15.93 21.71
N GLN A 391 -10.51 -14.72 21.82
CA GLN A 391 -9.22 -14.46 22.46
C GLN A 391 -9.26 -14.88 23.94
N PRO A 392 -8.15 -15.39 24.51
CA PRO A 392 -8.07 -15.87 25.90
C PRO A 392 -8.53 -14.86 26.92
N GLU A 393 -8.19 -13.60 26.72
CA GLU A 393 -8.47 -12.49 27.63
C GLU A 393 -9.96 -12.12 27.71
N LEU A 394 -10.78 -12.64 26.78
CA LEU A 394 -12.23 -12.41 26.76
C LEU A 394 -13.03 -13.60 27.31
N VAL A 395 -12.42 -14.79 27.48
CA VAL A 395 -13.14 -16.01 27.83
C VAL A 395 -13.92 -15.86 29.12
N ALA A 396 -13.29 -15.41 30.20
CA ALA A 396 -13.92 -15.27 31.51
C ALA A 396 -15.11 -14.31 31.48
N LEU A 397 -15.01 -13.22 30.70
CA LEU A 397 -16.09 -12.25 30.54
C LEU A 397 -17.28 -12.79 29.74
N LEU A 398 -16.99 -13.55 28.66
CA LEU A 398 -18.02 -14.00 27.72
C LEU A 398 -18.72 -15.29 28.16
N GLU A 399 -18.11 -16.07 29.07
CA GLU A 399 -18.62 -17.36 29.53
C GLU A 399 -20.07 -17.31 30.03
N PRO A 400 -20.50 -16.34 30.89
CA PRO A 400 -21.90 -16.28 31.34
C PRO A 400 -22.89 -16.05 30.20
N ALA A 401 -22.53 -15.18 29.22
CA ALA A 401 -23.40 -14.90 28.08
C ALA A 401 -23.44 -16.07 27.09
N ALA A 402 -22.32 -16.75 26.87
CA ALA A 402 -22.25 -17.95 26.04
C ALA A 402 -23.07 -19.10 26.63
N HIS A 403 -22.92 -19.35 27.93
CA HIS A 403 -23.71 -20.36 28.65
C HIS A 403 -25.21 -20.07 28.56
N ALA A 404 -25.63 -18.82 28.80
CA ALA A 404 -27.04 -18.43 28.71
C ALA A 404 -27.61 -18.59 27.28
N ALA A 405 -26.78 -18.52 26.26
CA ALA A 405 -27.17 -18.72 24.85
C ALA A 405 -27.00 -20.20 24.39
N GLY A 406 -26.58 -21.13 25.24
CA GLY A 406 -26.31 -22.51 24.86
C GLY A 406 -25.11 -22.69 23.94
N VAL A 407 -24.12 -21.80 24.01
CA VAL A 407 -22.95 -21.73 23.13
C VAL A 407 -21.73 -22.33 23.84
N LEU A 408 -21.01 -23.21 23.18
CA LEU A 408 -19.71 -23.70 23.65
C LEU A 408 -18.63 -22.65 23.37
N LEU A 409 -18.02 -22.14 24.43
CA LEU A 409 -16.93 -21.16 24.31
C LEU A 409 -15.58 -21.88 24.29
N LYS A 410 -14.71 -21.47 23.38
CA LYS A 410 -13.32 -21.95 23.29
C LYS A 410 -12.35 -20.78 23.21
N SER A 411 -11.18 -20.99 23.79
CA SER A 411 -10.06 -20.06 23.68
C SER A 411 -9.26 -20.33 22.41
N THR A 412 -8.87 -19.27 21.70
CA THR A 412 -7.94 -19.37 20.56
C THR A 412 -6.87 -18.30 20.69
N ALA A 413 -5.60 -18.67 20.48
CA ALA A 413 -4.50 -17.72 20.58
C ALA A 413 -4.66 -16.57 19.58
N HIS A 414 -4.35 -15.36 20.05
CA HIS A 414 -4.44 -14.14 19.23
C HIS A 414 -3.53 -14.27 18.00
N GLY A 415 -4.06 -14.04 16.80
CA GLY A 415 -3.27 -14.07 15.56
C GLY A 415 -2.89 -15.46 15.06
N SER A 416 -3.43 -16.55 15.63
CA SER A 416 -3.23 -17.87 15.05
C SER A 416 -4.03 -18.01 13.73
N ALA A 417 -3.49 -17.43 12.65
CA ALA A 417 -3.95 -17.70 11.29
C ALA A 417 -4.00 -19.23 11.00
N ASN A 418 -3.28 -20.03 11.79
CA ASN A 418 -3.10 -21.47 11.66
C ASN A 418 -3.79 -22.29 12.74
N ALA A 419 -4.72 -21.74 13.56
CA ALA A 419 -5.50 -22.58 14.46
C ALA A 419 -6.28 -23.62 13.63
N ALA A 420 -5.99 -24.90 13.87
CA ALA A 420 -6.64 -25.99 13.16
C ALA A 420 -8.17 -25.85 13.25
N PRO A 421 -8.92 -26.02 12.15
CA PRO A 421 -10.37 -26.06 12.20
C PRO A 421 -10.84 -27.14 13.17
N LEU A 422 -11.94 -26.87 13.90
CA LEU A 422 -12.57 -27.92 14.70
C LEU A 422 -13.02 -29.06 13.78
N ALA A 423 -12.55 -30.29 14.02
CA ALA A 423 -12.82 -31.42 13.16
C ALA A 423 -14.34 -31.66 12.95
N ASP A 424 -15.16 -31.34 13.95
CA ASP A 424 -16.57 -31.73 14.05
C ASP A 424 -17.58 -30.61 13.73
N ALA A 425 -17.17 -29.47 13.16
CA ALA A 425 -18.13 -28.43 12.76
C ALA A 425 -18.57 -28.59 11.30
N ASP A 426 -19.86 -28.43 11.04
CA ASP A 426 -20.47 -28.58 9.70
C ASP A 426 -20.33 -27.31 8.86
N ALA A 427 -20.37 -26.14 9.51
CA ALA A 427 -20.28 -24.83 8.87
C ALA A 427 -19.38 -23.90 9.67
N PHE A 428 -18.95 -22.82 9.03
CA PHE A 428 -18.05 -21.82 9.61
C PHE A 428 -18.55 -20.40 9.35
N SER A 429 -18.37 -19.51 10.31
CA SER A 429 -18.54 -18.06 10.11
C SER A 429 -17.46 -17.27 10.86
N PRO A 430 -16.79 -16.30 10.19
CA PRO A 430 -16.12 -15.23 10.90
C PRO A 430 -17.13 -14.46 11.75
N LEU A 431 -16.75 -14.02 12.94
CA LEU A 431 -17.65 -13.32 13.87
C LEU A 431 -18.23 -12.04 13.24
N LEU A 432 -17.39 -11.28 12.52
CA LEU A 432 -17.79 -10.03 11.88
C LEU A 432 -18.64 -10.24 10.59
N SER A 433 -18.82 -11.48 10.15
CA SER A 433 -19.73 -11.83 9.05
C SER A 433 -21.18 -12.09 9.53
N LEU A 434 -21.40 -12.22 10.84
CA LEU A 434 -22.74 -12.49 11.39
C LEU A 434 -23.79 -11.43 11.00
N PRO A 435 -23.51 -10.11 11.00
CA PRO A 435 -24.51 -9.14 10.55
C PRO A 435 -25.00 -9.39 9.13
N LEU A 436 -24.08 -9.75 8.21
CA LEU A 436 -24.42 -10.09 6.84
C LEU A 436 -25.30 -11.36 6.79
N ALA A 437 -24.86 -12.43 7.46
CA ALA A 437 -25.60 -13.70 7.51
C ALA A 437 -27.00 -13.55 8.14
N LEU A 438 -27.14 -12.69 9.14
CA LEU A 438 -28.42 -12.41 9.81
C LEU A 438 -29.27 -11.32 9.11
N GLY A 439 -28.90 -10.89 7.92
CA GLY A 439 -29.69 -9.98 7.10
C GLY A 439 -29.78 -8.54 7.63
N VAL A 440 -28.76 -8.06 8.35
CA VAL A 440 -28.68 -6.66 8.79
C VAL A 440 -28.46 -5.78 7.57
N SER A 441 -29.45 -4.98 7.21
CA SER A 441 -29.44 -4.15 6.00
C SER A 441 -29.40 -2.64 6.28
N SER A 442 -29.54 -2.25 7.54
CA SER A 442 -29.44 -0.86 8.00
C SER A 442 -28.97 -0.81 9.45
N VAL A 443 -28.53 0.35 9.89
CA VAL A 443 -28.07 0.56 11.28
C VAL A 443 -29.19 0.32 12.31
N ASP A 444 -30.45 0.58 11.95
CA ASP A 444 -31.62 0.38 12.82
C ASP A 444 -31.93 -1.10 13.11
N LYS A 445 -31.42 -2.00 12.24
CA LYS A 445 -31.54 -3.45 12.44
C LYS A 445 -30.43 -4.05 13.31
N VAL A 446 -29.49 -3.23 13.74
CA VAL A 446 -28.46 -3.67 14.69
C VAL A 446 -29.10 -3.90 16.05
N PRO A 447 -28.87 -5.07 16.71
CA PRO A 447 -29.36 -5.29 18.07
C PRO A 447 -28.79 -4.26 19.04
N SER A 448 -29.61 -3.28 19.43
CA SER A 448 -29.19 -2.12 20.25
C SER A 448 -29.41 -2.32 21.77
N ARG A 449 -30.06 -3.44 22.16
CA ARG A 449 -30.35 -3.70 23.61
C ARG A 449 -29.04 -3.87 24.38
N THR A 450 -28.86 -3.10 25.43
CA THR A 450 -27.76 -3.19 26.41
C THR A 450 -28.31 -3.21 27.84
N PRO A 451 -27.64 -3.87 28.83
CA PRO A 451 -26.45 -4.66 28.68
C PRO A 451 -26.72 -5.99 27.94
N TYR A 452 -25.76 -6.44 27.14
CA TYR A 452 -25.74 -7.81 26.57
C TYR A 452 -24.56 -8.65 27.10
N LEU A 453 -23.64 -8.02 27.84
CA LEU A 453 -22.61 -8.69 28.64
C LEU A 453 -22.89 -8.48 30.13
N VAL A 454 -22.55 -9.47 30.94
CA VAL A 454 -22.75 -9.46 32.38
C VAL A 454 -21.44 -9.81 33.07
N VAL A 455 -21.03 -9.00 34.02
CA VAL A 455 -19.81 -9.23 34.80
C VAL A 455 -19.94 -10.50 35.64
N PRO A 456 -18.98 -11.43 35.57
CA PRO A 456 -19.02 -12.65 36.36
C PRO A 456 -18.98 -12.38 37.86
N ALA A 457 -19.75 -13.12 38.65
CA ALA A 457 -19.92 -12.88 40.10
C ALA A 457 -18.59 -12.92 40.87
N ALA A 458 -17.66 -13.81 40.48
CA ALA A 458 -16.34 -13.92 41.08
C ALA A 458 -15.55 -12.63 40.97
N TYR A 459 -15.60 -11.99 39.80
CA TYR A 459 -14.89 -10.74 39.52
C TYR A 459 -15.54 -9.56 40.21
N ARG A 460 -16.88 -9.50 40.29
CA ARG A 460 -17.57 -8.52 41.15
C ARG A 460 -17.15 -8.63 42.61
N LYS A 461 -16.93 -9.86 43.11
CA LYS A 461 -16.46 -10.10 44.47
C LYS A 461 -14.98 -9.69 44.62
N LYS A 462 -14.11 -10.07 43.68
CA LYS A 462 -12.67 -9.71 43.65
C LYS A 462 -12.49 -8.19 43.79
N TRP A 463 -13.29 -7.42 43.08
CA TRP A 463 -13.16 -5.95 43.02
C TRP A 463 -14.06 -5.19 43.98
N ARG A 464 -14.74 -5.88 44.90
CA ARG A 464 -15.57 -5.21 45.93
C ARG A 464 -14.70 -4.37 46.87
N GLY A 465 -14.95 -3.05 46.93
CA GLY A 465 -14.20 -2.13 47.79
C GLY A 465 -12.83 -1.68 47.24
N SER A 466 -12.42 -2.12 46.06
CA SER A 466 -11.09 -1.80 45.48
C SER A 466 -10.97 -0.37 44.92
N LEU A 467 -12.10 0.25 44.58
CA LEU A 467 -12.13 1.65 44.13
C LEU A 467 -12.22 2.57 45.36
N GLY A 468 -11.07 3.14 45.72
CA GLY A 468 -10.96 4.22 46.68
C GLY A 468 -11.63 5.51 46.19
N GLY A 469 -11.36 6.62 46.87
CA GLY A 469 -11.72 7.93 46.41
C GLY A 469 -12.62 8.70 47.43
N GLN A 470 -12.60 10.00 47.30
CA GLN A 470 -13.27 10.93 48.21
C GLN A 470 -14.51 11.53 47.53
N SER A 471 -14.64 11.41 46.23
CA SER A 471 -15.74 11.99 45.44
C SER A 471 -16.91 11.03 45.34
N LYS A 472 -18.10 11.59 45.18
CA LYS A 472 -19.33 10.80 44.98
C LYS A 472 -19.40 10.16 43.61
N ARG A 473 -18.76 10.77 42.59
CA ARG A 473 -18.79 10.31 41.19
C ARG A 473 -17.45 9.69 40.80
N LYS A 474 -17.50 8.52 40.18
CA LYS A 474 -16.31 7.79 39.68
C LYS A 474 -16.40 7.60 38.17
N LEU A 475 -15.47 8.17 37.45
CA LEU A 475 -15.40 8.01 35.99
C LEU A 475 -14.13 7.27 35.55
N GLY A 476 -14.31 6.35 34.63
CA GLY A 476 -13.17 5.70 33.93
C GLY A 476 -12.62 6.58 32.83
N ILE A 477 -11.33 6.43 32.54
CA ILE A 477 -10.70 7.12 31.43
C ILE A 477 -9.71 6.20 30.69
N ALA A 478 -9.76 6.23 29.33
CA ALA A 478 -8.81 5.57 28.43
C ALA A 478 -8.57 6.47 27.21
N TRP A 479 -7.32 6.82 26.93
CA TRP A 479 -6.94 7.81 25.91
C TRP A 479 -6.12 7.25 24.77
N SER A 480 -5.62 6.01 24.87
CA SER A 480 -4.90 5.38 23.80
C SER A 480 -5.32 3.93 23.59
N GLY A 481 -5.25 3.47 22.34
CA GLY A 481 -5.41 2.09 21.95
C GLY A 481 -4.06 1.42 21.72
N ARG A 482 -4.05 0.36 20.88
CA ARG A 482 -2.82 -0.28 20.43
C ARG A 482 -2.02 0.72 19.60
N ILE A 483 -0.80 1.01 20.01
CA ILE A 483 0.09 1.93 19.28
C ILE A 483 0.53 1.26 17.98
N GLN A 484 0.17 1.87 16.85
CA GLN A 484 0.62 1.49 15.52
C GLN A 484 1.14 2.75 14.79
N PRO A 485 2.12 2.62 13.89
CA PRO A 485 2.56 3.76 13.08
C PRO A 485 1.38 4.37 12.31
N GLY A 486 1.23 5.70 12.37
CA GLY A 486 0.11 6.42 11.73
C GLY A 486 -1.24 6.34 12.49
N GLU A 487 -1.30 5.80 13.70
CA GLU A 487 -2.51 5.71 14.52
C GLU A 487 -2.99 7.10 14.95
N THR A 488 -4.19 7.47 14.53
CA THR A 488 -4.80 8.79 14.82
C THR A 488 -5.90 8.73 15.90
N ARG A 489 -6.22 7.53 16.41
CA ARG A 489 -7.30 7.34 17.40
C ARG A 489 -6.90 7.70 18.82
N SER A 490 -5.61 7.71 19.13
CA SER A 490 -5.11 8.03 20.47
C SER A 490 -5.04 9.53 20.67
N ALA A 491 -5.45 9.98 21.88
CA ALA A 491 -5.33 11.35 22.32
C ALA A 491 -4.11 11.49 23.25
N PRO A 492 -3.23 12.49 23.08
CA PRO A 492 -2.13 12.70 24.01
C PRO A 492 -2.61 12.96 25.44
N LEU A 493 -1.96 12.37 26.45
CA LEU A 493 -2.38 12.54 27.85
C LEU A 493 -2.43 14.02 28.27
N GLY A 494 -1.46 14.83 27.83
CA GLY A 494 -1.37 16.25 28.20
C GLY A 494 -2.59 17.09 27.84
N ILE A 495 -3.31 16.72 26.78
CA ILE A 495 -4.53 17.47 26.38
C ILE A 495 -5.74 17.12 27.24
N LEU A 496 -5.70 16.06 28.06
CA LEU A 496 -6.80 15.63 28.93
C LEU A 496 -6.90 16.44 30.22
N GLU A 497 -5.98 17.37 30.44
CA GLU A 497 -5.93 18.25 31.61
C GLU A 497 -7.29 18.89 31.98
N PRO A 498 -8.11 19.39 31.03
CA PRO A 498 -9.43 19.93 31.34
C PRO A 498 -10.39 18.92 31.99
N LEU A 499 -10.24 17.62 31.67
CA LEU A 499 -11.05 16.56 32.30
C LEU A 499 -10.62 16.34 33.76
N PHE A 500 -9.32 16.22 33.99
CA PHE A 500 -8.77 15.98 35.32
C PHE A 500 -9.04 17.15 36.29
N ARG A 501 -9.27 18.36 35.78
CA ARG A 501 -9.68 19.55 36.62
C ARG A 501 -11.11 19.51 37.08
N LEU A 502 -11.99 18.68 36.52
CA LEU A 502 -13.38 18.60 36.93
C LEU A 502 -13.50 18.22 38.41
N GLU A 503 -14.20 19.03 39.17
CA GLU A 503 -14.40 18.80 40.61
C GLU A 503 -15.45 17.72 40.89
N GLY A 504 -15.36 17.08 42.07
CA GLY A 504 -16.32 16.05 42.49
C GLY A 504 -16.19 14.72 41.75
N ILE A 505 -15.11 14.51 41.00
CA ILE A 505 -14.86 13.29 40.23
C ILE A 505 -13.56 12.62 40.70
N ASP A 506 -13.65 11.33 40.99
CA ASP A 506 -12.49 10.43 41.09
C ASP A 506 -12.27 9.73 39.73
N TRP A 507 -11.12 9.91 39.15
CA TRP A 507 -10.77 9.33 37.86
C TRP A 507 -10.11 7.96 38.02
N ILE A 508 -10.59 6.96 37.32
CA ILE A 508 -10.05 5.61 37.29
C ILE A 508 -9.40 5.37 35.92
N VAL A 509 -8.08 5.27 35.90
CA VAL A 509 -7.31 5.00 34.67
C VAL A 509 -7.51 3.55 34.27
N LEU A 510 -8.14 3.34 33.12
CA LEU A 510 -8.41 2.02 32.55
C LEU A 510 -7.38 1.63 31.48
N GLN A 511 -6.34 2.44 31.31
CA GLN A 511 -5.22 2.16 30.42
C GLN A 511 -4.43 0.97 30.97
N PRO A 512 -4.23 -0.13 30.21
CA PRO A 512 -3.58 -1.32 30.72
C PRO A 512 -2.08 -1.13 30.97
N THR A 513 -1.45 -0.28 30.16
CA THR A 513 -0.02 0.10 30.25
C THR A 513 0.13 1.59 30.12
N LEU A 514 1.05 2.17 30.85
CA LEU A 514 1.43 3.58 30.78
C LEU A 514 2.92 3.69 30.40
N THR A 515 3.28 4.71 29.67
CA THR A 515 4.69 5.06 29.47
C THR A 515 5.26 5.70 30.76
N ASP A 516 6.58 5.75 30.89
CA ASP A 516 7.20 6.41 32.05
C ASP A 516 6.87 7.90 32.09
N GLU A 517 6.76 8.55 30.94
CA GLU A 517 6.35 9.93 30.79
C GLU A 517 4.90 10.14 31.28
N GLU A 518 3.98 9.27 30.87
CA GLU A 518 2.58 9.32 31.31
C GLU A 518 2.45 9.12 32.83
N ARG A 519 3.24 8.18 33.39
CA ARG A 519 3.28 7.97 34.86
C ARG A 519 3.73 9.24 35.58
N ALA A 520 4.83 9.83 35.11
CA ALA A 520 5.38 11.04 35.69
C ALA A 520 4.39 12.21 35.65
N LEU A 521 3.70 12.41 34.51
CA LEU A 521 2.67 13.45 34.36
C LEU A 521 1.51 13.24 35.33
N LEU A 522 1.04 12.02 35.52
CA LEU A 522 -0.06 11.72 36.45
C LEU A 522 0.37 11.88 37.92
N ASP A 523 1.62 11.56 38.28
CA ASP A 523 2.14 11.66 39.64
C ASP A 523 2.32 13.12 40.10
N ILE A 524 2.74 14.02 39.22
CA ILE A 524 2.91 15.45 39.54
C ILE A 524 1.62 16.26 39.38
N HIS A 525 0.54 15.63 38.88
CA HIS A 525 -0.71 16.34 38.64
C HIS A 525 -1.29 16.92 39.95
N PRO A 526 -1.74 18.19 39.99
CA PRO A 526 -2.28 18.82 41.22
C PRO A 526 -3.44 18.05 41.88
N ARG A 527 -4.14 17.25 41.09
CA ARG A 527 -5.23 16.39 41.54
C ARG A 527 -4.89 14.90 41.55
N ALA A 528 -3.60 14.51 41.58
CA ALA A 528 -3.14 13.12 41.56
C ALA A 528 -3.88 12.21 42.56
N ARG A 529 -4.24 12.75 43.77
CA ARG A 529 -5.01 12.01 44.78
C ARG A 529 -6.39 11.56 44.34
N PHE A 530 -6.94 12.16 43.28
CA PHE A 530 -8.25 11.82 42.69
C PHE A 530 -8.11 10.97 41.43
N ILE A 531 -6.88 10.53 41.07
CA ILE A 531 -6.58 9.73 39.90
C ILE A 531 -6.04 8.39 40.38
N GLN A 532 -6.87 7.35 40.30
CA GLN A 532 -6.48 5.98 40.66
C GLN A 532 -6.03 5.22 39.42
N ARG A 533 -4.81 4.69 39.46
CA ARG A 533 -4.26 3.81 38.40
C ARG A 533 -4.47 2.35 38.76
N LEU A 534 -4.87 1.56 37.74
CA LEU A 534 -5.07 0.12 37.85
C LEU A 534 -4.05 -0.68 37.01
N GLU A 535 -3.02 -0.03 36.53
CA GLU A 535 -1.96 -0.63 35.76
C GLU A 535 -1.35 -1.87 36.46
N GLY A 536 -1.17 -2.98 35.72
CA GLY A 536 -0.63 -4.23 36.25
C GLY A 536 -1.55 -4.98 37.24
N LYS A 537 -2.81 -4.52 37.41
CA LYS A 537 -3.79 -5.16 38.30
C LYS A 537 -4.96 -5.82 37.56
N LEU A 538 -5.07 -5.58 36.26
CA LEU A 538 -6.10 -6.11 35.39
C LEU A 538 -5.51 -7.28 34.61
N ASP A 539 -5.93 -8.50 34.91
CA ASP A 539 -5.41 -9.71 34.28
C ASP A 539 -6.12 -9.99 32.94
N ASP A 540 -7.42 -9.66 32.88
CA ASP A 540 -8.27 -9.91 31.72
C ASP A 540 -9.40 -8.85 31.59
N PHE A 541 -10.26 -9.02 30.57
CA PHE A 541 -11.41 -8.14 30.36
C PHE A 541 -12.53 -8.33 31.37
N ALA A 542 -12.60 -9.41 32.12
CA ALA A 542 -13.56 -9.59 33.19
C ALA A 542 -13.19 -8.73 34.43
N ASP A 543 -11.90 -8.53 34.70
CA ASP A 543 -11.42 -7.54 35.67
C ASP A 543 -11.82 -6.12 35.25
N THR A 544 -11.51 -5.75 34.00
CA THR A 544 -11.88 -4.43 33.46
C THR A 544 -13.39 -4.21 33.53
N ALA A 545 -14.19 -5.22 33.18
CA ALA A 545 -15.64 -5.18 33.26
C ALA A 545 -16.15 -4.98 34.70
N ALA A 546 -15.54 -5.65 35.69
CA ALA A 546 -15.90 -5.50 37.09
C ALA A 546 -15.61 -4.10 37.64
N ILE A 547 -14.55 -3.45 37.14
CA ILE A 547 -14.28 -2.06 37.44
C ILE A 547 -15.31 -1.15 36.76
N VAL A 548 -15.52 -1.28 35.44
CA VAL A 548 -16.47 -0.46 34.66
C VAL A 548 -17.89 -0.57 35.23
N ASP A 549 -18.31 -1.75 35.69
CA ASP A 549 -19.61 -1.97 36.33
C ASP A 549 -19.82 -1.08 37.58
N ARG A 550 -18.76 -0.66 38.23
CA ARG A 550 -18.76 0.17 39.44
C ARG A 550 -18.61 1.67 39.15
N LEU A 551 -18.41 2.04 37.90
CA LEU A 551 -18.25 3.43 37.49
C LEU A 551 -19.60 4.04 37.10
N ASP A 552 -19.71 5.35 37.25
CA ASP A 552 -20.86 6.14 36.80
C ASP A 552 -20.80 6.36 35.27
N GLY A 553 -19.64 6.13 34.64
CA GLY A 553 -19.45 6.19 33.22
C GLY A 553 -17.97 6.16 32.84
N VAL A 554 -17.69 6.21 31.55
CA VAL A 554 -16.31 6.14 31.01
C VAL A 554 -16.13 7.19 29.93
N VAL A 555 -14.99 7.87 29.95
CA VAL A 555 -14.46 8.67 28.84
C VAL A 555 -13.41 7.82 28.13
N SER A 556 -13.57 7.60 26.84
CA SER A 556 -12.62 6.78 26.08
C SER A 556 -12.46 7.28 24.67
N VAL A 557 -11.29 7.06 24.08
CA VAL A 557 -11.14 7.02 22.63
C VAL A 557 -11.68 5.69 22.10
N ASP A 558 -11.68 5.49 20.77
CA ASP A 558 -12.16 4.25 20.12
C ASP A 558 -11.24 3.05 20.44
N THR A 559 -11.56 2.36 21.53
CA THR A 559 -10.80 1.23 22.09
C THR A 559 -11.71 0.10 22.55
N ALA A 560 -11.12 -1.04 22.91
CA ALA A 560 -11.85 -2.16 23.51
C ALA A 560 -12.61 -1.75 24.79
N VAL A 561 -12.08 -0.81 25.57
CA VAL A 561 -12.74 -0.27 26.78
C VAL A 561 -14.04 0.46 26.43
N ALA A 562 -14.06 1.20 25.32
CA ALA A 562 -15.28 1.85 24.84
C ALA A 562 -16.37 0.82 24.48
N HIS A 563 -15.98 -0.22 23.73
CA HIS A 563 -16.90 -1.31 23.36
C HIS A 563 -17.39 -2.10 24.58
N LEU A 564 -16.52 -2.37 25.53
CA LEU A 564 -16.88 -3.00 26.82
C LEU A 564 -17.87 -2.16 27.61
N THR A 565 -17.61 -0.87 27.73
CA THR A 565 -18.48 0.10 28.42
C THR A 565 -19.89 0.12 27.81
N GLY A 566 -19.94 0.18 26.47
CA GLY A 566 -21.20 0.12 25.72
C GLY A 566 -21.91 -1.22 25.88
N ALA A 567 -21.20 -2.34 25.87
CA ALA A 567 -21.74 -3.69 26.05
C ALA A 567 -22.36 -3.90 27.45
N LEU A 568 -21.77 -3.28 28.48
CA LEU A 568 -22.30 -3.26 29.86
C LEU A 568 -23.42 -2.24 30.05
N GLY A 569 -23.78 -1.46 29.03
CA GLY A 569 -24.85 -0.47 29.10
C GLY A 569 -24.53 0.73 30.00
N LYS A 570 -23.26 1.04 30.21
CA LYS A 570 -22.83 2.21 31.00
C LYS A 570 -22.77 3.48 30.15
N PRO A 571 -22.89 4.67 30.74
CA PRO A 571 -22.64 5.94 30.07
C PRO A 571 -21.23 5.98 29.48
N LEU A 572 -21.12 6.41 28.21
CA LEU A 572 -19.86 6.48 27.47
C LEU A 572 -19.75 7.86 26.80
N TRP A 573 -18.70 8.61 27.10
CA TRP A 573 -18.28 9.79 26.37
C TRP A 573 -17.14 9.35 25.44
N LEU A 574 -17.46 9.18 24.16
CA LEU A 574 -16.52 8.62 23.19
C LEU A 574 -15.87 9.74 22.38
N MET A 575 -14.56 9.87 22.55
CA MET A 575 -13.71 10.79 21.81
C MET A 575 -13.29 10.15 20.50
N LEU A 576 -13.59 10.77 19.37
CA LEU A 576 -13.37 10.22 18.04
C LEU A 576 -12.41 11.10 17.22
N PRO A 577 -11.51 10.49 16.43
CA PRO A 577 -10.74 11.23 15.44
C PRO A 577 -11.66 11.80 14.35
N PHE A 578 -11.13 12.68 13.50
CA PHE A 578 -11.86 13.24 12.37
C PHE A 578 -12.37 12.15 11.44
N ALA A 579 -11.48 11.27 10.98
CA ALA A 579 -11.80 10.07 10.21
C ALA A 579 -11.98 8.87 11.15
N ALA A 580 -13.16 8.78 11.78
CA ALA A 580 -13.48 7.69 12.70
C ALA A 580 -13.90 6.41 11.97
N ASP A 581 -13.87 5.28 12.70
CA ASP A 581 -14.37 4.01 12.21
C ASP A 581 -15.86 4.10 11.78
N TRP A 582 -16.22 3.32 10.76
CA TRP A 582 -17.55 3.29 10.17
C TRP A 582 -18.70 3.05 11.18
N ARG A 583 -18.41 2.35 12.25
CA ARG A 583 -19.39 2.01 13.31
C ARG A 583 -19.97 3.25 13.99
N TRP A 584 -19.21 4.33 14.00
CA TRP A 584 -19.59 5.58 14.65
C TRP A 584 -20.31 6.56 13.74
N GLY A 585 -20.56 6.17 12.47
CA GLY A 585 -21.18 7.04 11.47
C GLY A 585 -20.32 8.25 11.10
N ILE A 586 -20.89 9.22 10.38
CA ILE A 586 -20.14 10.39 9.92
C ILE A 586 -20.42 11.61 10.81
N ASP A 587 -21.68 12.07 10.88
CA ASP A 587 -22.06 13.32 11.54
C ASP A 587 -23.09 13.08 12.66
N THR A 588 -22.89 12.03 13.46
CA THR A 588 -23.83 11.67 14.52
C THR A 588 -23.22 11.92 15.90
N ALA A 589 -24.04 12.44 16.83
CA ALA A 589 -23.68 12.61 18.25
C ALA A 589 -24.01 11.37 19.10
N SER A 590 -24.66 10.36 18.52
CA SER A 590 -25.05 9.10 19.14
C SER A 590 -24.91 7.94 18.17
N THR A 591 -24.99 6.72 18.65
CA THR A 591 -24.91 5.51 17.82
C THR A 591 -25.94 4.47 18.29
N PRO A 592 -26.63 3.79 17.37
CA PRO A 592 -27.51 2.67 17.72
C PRO A 592 -26.76 1.47 18.31
N TRP A 593 -25.45 1.36 18.05
CA TRP A 593 -24.63 0.30 18.64
C TRP A 593 -24.61 0.33 20.16
N TYR A 594 -24.61 1.55 20.75
CA TYR A 594 -24.56 1.78 22.20
C TYR A 594 -25.43 2.98 22.56
N PRO A 595 -26.69 2.77 22.96
CA PRO A 595 -27.67 3.86 23.15
C PRO A 595 -27.27 4.90 24.22
N LYS A 596 -26.38 4.54 25.17
CA LYS A 596 -25.86 5.44 26.18
C LYS A 596 -24.54 6.11 25.83
N ALA A 597 -24.05 5.90 24.61
CA ALA A 597 -22.83 6.55 24.11
C ALA A 597 -23.15 7.94 23.54
N ARG A 598 -22.32 8.91 23.89
CA ARG A 598 -22.27 10.26 23.31
C ARG A 598 -20.98 10.41 22.56
N LEU A 599 -21.06 10.80 21.29
CA LEU A 599 -19.93 10.86 20.37
C LEU A 599 -19.40 12.29 20.25
N PHE A 600 -18.10 12.45 20.42
CA PHE A 600 -17.40 13.73 20.35
C PHE A 600 -16.29 13.61 19.30
N ARG A 601 -16.56 14.05 18.08
CA ARG A 601 -15.66 13.94 16.94
C ARG A 601 -14.82 15.19 16.77
N GLN A 602 -13.55 15.01 16.35
CA GLN A 602 -12.70 16.13 15.93
C GLN A 602 -13.34 16.89 14.76
N PRO A 603 -13.39 18.24 14.81
CA PRO A 603 -13.89 19.06 13.69
C PRO A 603 -12.91 19.11 12.51
N LYS A 604 -11.63 18.86 12.74
CA LYS A 604 -10.56 18.71 11.74
C LYS A 604 -9.47 17.78 12.29
N PRO A 605 -8.65 17.18 11.44
CA PRO A 605 -7.56 16.31 11.89
C PRO A 605 -6.69 16.96 12.97
N GLY A 606 -6.42 16.22 14.06
CA GLY A 606 -5.57 16.67 15.17
C GLY A 606 -6.23 17.59 16.20
N ALA A 607 -7.47 18.02 16.00
CA ALA A 607 -8.18 18.95 16.91
C ALA A 607 -8.75 18.22 18.14
N TRP A 608 -7.88 17.57 18.94
CA TRP A 608 -8.29 16.89 20.17
C TRP A 608 -8.69 17.84 21.30
N ASP A 609 -8.08 19.04 21.37
CA ASP A 609 -8.43 20.03 22.41
C ASP A 609 -9.92 20.40 22.38
N ASP A 610 -10.48 20.63 21.20
CA ASP A 610 -11.92 20.89 21.01
C ASP A 610 -12.77 19.72 21.52
N VAL A 611 -12.38 18.49 21.20
CA VAL A 611 -13.08 17.28 21.65
C VAL A 611 -13.10 17.21 23.17
N VAL A 612 -11.94 17.39 23.81
CA VAL A 612 -11.78 17.32 25.27
C VAL A 612 -12.62 18.38 25.97
N GLN A 613 -12.63 19.63 25.48
CA GLN A 613 -13.46 20.70 26.02
C GLN A 613 -14.96 20.38 25.96
N ARG A 614 -15.42 19.85 24.81
CA ARG A 614 -16.83 19.44 24.66
C ARG A 614 -17.19 18.26 25.55
N VAL A 615 -16.28 17.31 25.76
CA VAL A 615 -16.49 16.20 26.71
C VAL A 615 -16.58 16.73 28.14
N ALA A 616 -15.65 17.62 28.55
CA ALA A 616 -15.68 18.24 29.89
C ALA A 616 -16.99 18.97 30.16
N GLY A 617 -17.45 19.78 29.20
CA GLY A 617 -18.77 20.44 29.26
C GLY A 617 -19.93 19.45 29.33
N GLY A 618 -19.86 18.34 28.57
CA GLY A 618 -20.89 17.29 28.57
C GLY A 618 -20.96 16.48 29.86
N ILE A 619 -19.86 16.35 30.60
CA ILE A 619 -19.80 15.70 31.92
C ILE A 619 -20.36 16.64 33.02
N GLY A 620 -19.99 17.93 32.96
CA GLY A 620 -20.44 18.92 33.93
C GLY A 620 -21.95 19.20 33.88
N ALA A 621 -22.59 18.99 32.73
CA ALA A 621 -24.03 19.19 32.53
C ALA A 621 -24.89 17.95 32.84
N SER A 622 -24.28 16.79 33.15
CA SER A 622 -24.93 15.50 33.45
C SER A 622 -24.68 15.09 34.93
#